data_04780d5ce8c0a602531956d2845df691
#
_entry.id   04780d5ce8c0a602531956d2845df691
#
_cell.length_a   1.000
_cell.length_b   1.000
_cell.length_c   1.000
_cell.angle_alpha   90.00
_cell.angle_beta   90.00
_cell.angle_gamma   90.00
#
_symmetry.space_group_name_H-M   'P 1'
#
loop_
_entity.id
_entity.type
_entity.pdbx_description
1 polymer ?
#
loop_
_entity_poly.entity_id
_entity_poly.type
_entity_poly.pdbx_seq_one_letter_code
_entity_poly.pdbx_strand_id
1 'polypeptide(L)'
;MKAGRDCSEEEHNRGNPSSPSFPREPIAGGLGTPSHSHQKERFIRVLWFACALFAVIIIFFILAFLLFDAYPIFLEIGIWDFLTGMVWNPTGIPPAYGIYALIVDSILVMILAMAISIPLGIGSAIYLAELAPYRVKTIVKPAVELLAGIPSVVFGFFGLIVLTDWIRVNFDVPTGETWLAGSILLGVMALPTIISVSEDAISSAPREVREGSFALGATHWQTISRVVTPAALSGITAAIILGIGRAVGETMAVLMVTGNAAVIPDPIWNVLSPVRTLTGTLGIEMGEVAIGSTHYHALFGVAVVLLVITLAINLLATVILARIKEKHMAAKTCSAKVAGPREQQWFAGYVQKYRNVLIGIVLGLGLLAVFRWIGLLAALLGYSAFRLIQGRISPKWTQRVAFSLILFCILSVLFALGVILLDIIVKGVPYLTWEFLTAPPSNLGRSGGIFPAIVGTMYLVIGAI
;
A
#
# COMPACT_ATOMS: atom_id res chain seq x y z
N MET A 1 -55.49 -39.48 -4.88
CA MET A 1 -55.91 -40.45 -3.84
C MET A 1 -54.97 -40.16 -2.65
N LYS A 2 -55.46 -39.39 -1.66
CA LYS A 2 -55.89 -39.78 -0.30
C LYS A 2 -54.79 -40.58 0.42
N ALA A 3 -54.17 -40.20 1.52
CA ALA A 3 -54.60 -39.62 2.80
C ALA A 3 -53.34 -39.05 3.48
N GLY A 4 -53.20 -38.01 4.24
CA GLY A 4 -54.08 -37.32 5.16
C GLY A 4 -54.28 -38.05 6.50
N ARG A 5 -53.62 -37.56 7.55
CA ARG A 5 -54.09 -37.49 8.96
C ARG A 5 -52.93 -37.43 9.94
N ASP A 6 -52.78 -36.29 10.60
CA ASP A 6 -53.14 -36.08 12.04
C ASP A 6 -52.22 -36.82 13.03
N CYS A 7 -51.31 -36.06 13.63
CA CYS A 7 -50.80 -36.25 14.99
C CYS A 7 -50.83 -34.90 15.72
N SER A 8 -51.99 -34.53 16.17
CA SER A 8 -52.20 -33.59 17.26
C SER A 8 -52.88 -34.37 18.39
N GLU A 9 -52.55 -34.01 19.61
CA GLU A 9 -53.15 -34.49 20.88
C GLU A 9 -52.60 -35.80 21.47
N GLU A 10 -51.48 -35.61 22.24
CA GLU A 10 -51.33 -36.29 23.54
C GLU A 10 -50.04 -35.81 24.27
N GLU A 11 -50.11 -34.64 24.88
CA GLU A 11 -49.18 -34.29 25.98
C GLU A 11 -49.82 -33.28 26.93
N HIS A 12 -50.84 -33.75 27.62
CA HIS A 12 -51.36 -33.09 28.78
C HIS A 12 -51.05 -33.95 30.00
N ASN A 13 -50.29 -33.32 30.95
CA ASN A 13 -50.19 -33.79 32.33
C ASN A 13 -48.90 -34.56 32.70
N ARG A 14 -47.77 -33.79 32.90
CA ARG A 14 -46.81 -34.15 33.96
C ARG A 14 -46.42 -32.92 34.73
N GLY A 15 -46.64 -33.06 36.07
CA GLY A 15 -46.54 -32.02 37.08
C GLY A 15 -45.22 -31.24 37.09
N ASN A 16 -45.40 -29.96 37.32
CA ASN A 16 -44.39 -28.95 37.53
C ASN A 16 -43.79 -29.09 38.97
N PRO A 17 -42.48 -29.41 39.18
CA PRO A 17 -41.89 -29.19 40.49
C PRO A 17 -41.48 -27.72 40.62
N SER A 18 -42.05 -27.11 41.61
CA SER A 18 -41.82 -25.81 42.24
C SER A 18 -40.42 -25.23 41.96
N SER A 19 -40.35 -24.19 41.09
CA SER A 19 -39.23 -23.28 41.04
C SER A 19 -39.16 -22.42 42.33
N PRO A 20 -37.98 -22.22 42.93
CA PRO A 20 -37.84 -21.32 44.07
C PRO A 20 -38.13 -19.88 43.62
N SER A 21 -39.12 -19.26 44.25
CA SER A 21 -39.45 -17.85 44.10
C SER A 21 -38.33 -17.02 44.70
N PHE A 22 -37.45 -16.44 43.83
CA PHE A 22 -36.57 -15.34 44.25
C PHE A 22 -37.45 -14.11 44.50
N PRO A 23 -37.31 -13.44 45.67
CA PRO A 23 -38.02 -12.19 45.89
C PRO A 23 -37.55 -11.15 44.87
N ARG A 24 -38.43 -10.67 44.04
CA ARG A 24 -38.22 -9.48 43.21
C ARG A 24 -38.25 -8.27 44.15
N GLU A 25 -37.09 -7.86 44.63
CA GLU A 25 -36.98 -6.51 45.17
C GLU A 25 -37.31 -5.50 44.05
N PRO A 26 -38.23 -4.55 44.30
CA PRO A 26 -38.48 -3.48 43.36
C PRO A 26 -37.23 -2.60 43.37
N ILE A 27 -36.45 -2.63 42.28
CA ILE A 27 -35.45 -1.63 42.01
C ILE A 27 -36.17 -0.30 41.70
N ALA A 28 -36.66 0.31 42.76
CA ALA A 28 -37.08 1.71 42.81
C ALA A 28 -35.81 2.57 43.03
N GLY A 29 -34.85 2.45 42.13
CA GLY A 29 -33.79 3.41 41.95
C GLY A 29 -34.25 4.44 40.89
N GLY A 30 -34.66 5.61 41.37
CA GLY A 30 -35.03 6.71 40.49
C GLY A 30 -34.00 6.98 39.45
N LEU A 31 -34.32 6.65 38.21
CA LEU A 31 -33.70 7.21 37.02
C LEU A 31 -34.06 8.70 37.02
N GLY A 32 -33.27 9.48 37.78
CA GLY A 32 -33.22 10.92 37.59
C GLY A 32 -32.94 11.19 36.13
N THR A 33 -33.88 11.76 35.44
CA THR A 33 -33.80 12.12 34.04
C THR A 33 -32.57 13.01 33.80
N PRO A 34 -31.57 12.56 33.05
CA PRO A 34 -30.44 13.42 32.71
C PRO A 34 -30.82 14.34 31.55
N SER A 35 -31.62 15.38 31.83
CA SER A 35 -31.99 16.36 30.80
C SER A 35 -30.75 17.12 30.27
N HIS A 36 -29.68 17.22 31.04
CA HIS A 36 -28.39 17.79 30.61
C HIS A 36 -27.56 16.86 29.70
N SER A 37 -27.76 15.55 29.76
CA SER A 37 -27.05 14.57 28.91
C SER A 37 -27.52 14.66 27.46
N HIS A 38 -28.81 14.71 27.22
CA HIS A 38 -29.36 14.79 25.85
C HIS A 38 -29.01 16.09 25.11
N GLN A 39 -28.89 17.21 25.80
CA GLN A 39 -28.46 18.46 25.16
C GLN A 39 -26.99 18.41 24.78
N LYS A 40 -26.12 17.85 25.63
CA LYS A 40 -24.68 17.65 25.32
C LYS A 40 -24.50 16.66 24.17
N GLU A 41 -25.22 15.56 24.16
CA GLU A 41 -25.18 14.61 23.07
C GLU A 41 -25.67 15.19 21.74
N ARG A 42 -26.73 16.02 21.76
CA ARG A 42 -27.22 16.72 20.58
C ARG A 42 -26.20 17.72 20.08
N PHE A 43 -25.59 18.50 20.98
CA PHE A 43 -24.52 19.45 20.62
C PHE A 43 -23.32 18.74 20.00
N ILE A 44 -22.83 17.65 20.62
CA ILE A 44 -21.72 16.85 20.09
C ILE A 44 -22.08 16.29 18.72
N ARG A 45 -23.27 15.73 18.53
CA ARG A 45 -23.72 15.20 17.24
C ARG A 45 -23.78 16.29 16.16
N VAL A 46 -24.30 17.49 16.47
CA VAL A 46 -24.33 18.61 15.54
C VAL A 46 -22.92 19.08 15.20
N LEU A 47 -22.02 19.15 16.19
CA LEU A 47 -20.62 19.51 15.97
C LEU A 47 -19.93 18.52 15.02
N TRP A 48 -20.06 17.21 15.27
CA TRP A 48 -19.51 16.17 14.39
C TRP A 48 -20.09 16.23 12.98
N PHE A 49 -21.41 16.47 12.87
CA PHE A 49 -22.06 16.65 11.58
C PHE A 49 -21.54 17.89 10.84
N ALA A 50 -21.37 19.01 11.54
CA ALA A 50 -20.81 20.25 10.97
C ALA A 50 -19.36 20.04 10.50
N CYS A 51 -18.51 19.37 11.27
CA CYS A 51 -17.16 19.03 10.86
C CYS A 51 -17.13 18.10 9.61
N ALA A 52 -17.99 17.09 9.59
CA ALA A 52 -18.11 16.21 8.43
C ALA A 52 -18.61 16.96 7.19
N LEU A 53 -19.63 17.82 7.33
CA LEU A 53 -20.14 18.64 6.24
C LEU A 53 -19.09 19.61 5.73
N PHE A 54 -18.32 20.25 6.62
CA PHE A 54 -17.25 21.15 6.27
C PHE A 54 -16.15 20.44 5.46
N ALA A 55 -15.74 19.22 5.87
CA ALA A 55 -14.79 18.43 5.12
C ALA A 55 -15.29 18.09 3.70
N VAL A 56 -16.56 17.70 3.55
CA VAL A 56 -17.17 17.43 2.24
C VAL A 56 -17.19 18.69 1.37
N ILE A 57 -17.54 19.84 1.94
CA ILE A 57 -17.57 21.12 1.24
C ILE A 57 -16.15 21.50 0.75
N ILE A 58 -15.12 21.34 1.57
CA ILE A 58 -13.73 21.60 1.17
C ILE A 58 -13.33 20.72 -0.02
N ILE A 59 -13.61 19.41 0.06
CA ILE A 59 -13.29 18.48 -1.04
C ILE A 59 -14.02 18.90 -2.32
N PHE A 60 -15.29 19.28 -2.21
CA PHE A 60 -16.06 19.74 -3.37
C PHE A 60 -15.45 21.00 -4.00
N PHE A 61 -15.05 21.99 -3.18
CA PHE A 61 -14.40 23.20 -3.67
C PHE A 61 -13.05 22.92 -4.33
N ILE A 62 -12.24 22.03 -3.76
CA ILE A 62 -10.96 21.60 -4.38
C ILE A 62 -11.21 21.00 -5.75
N LEU A 63 -12.16 20.07 -5.86
CA LEU A 63 -12.50 19.44 -7.14
C LEU A 63 -13.05 20.47 -8.14
N ALA A 64 -13.95 21.34 -7.72
CA ALA A 64 -14.52 22.38 -8.58
C ALA A 64 -13.43 23.35 -9.07
N PHE A 65 -12.51 23.76 -8.21
CA PHE A 65 -11.39 24.62 -8.55
C PHE A 65 -10.45 23.96 -9.58
N LEU A 66 -10.06 22.68 -9.33
CA LEU A 66 -9.20 21.93 -10.25
C LEU A 66 -9.84 21.80 -11.64
N LEU A 67 -11.14 21.48 -11.70
CA LEU A 67 -11.86 21.35 -12.96
C LEU A 67 -12.03 22.70 -13.66
N PHE A 68 -12.26 23.77 -12.91
CA PHE A 68 -12.42 25.11 -13.49
C PHE A 68 -11.14 25.60 -14.14
N ASP A 69 -10.00 25.43 -13.48
CA ASP A 69 -8.71 25.85 -14.01
C ASP A 69 -8.15 24.90 -15.09
N ALA A 70 -8.57 23.63 -15.09
CA ALA A 70 -8.23 22.69 -16.17
C ALA A 70 -9.08 22.84 -17.43
N TYR A 71 -10.28 23.44 -17.32
CA TYR A 71 -11.23 23.51 -18.43
C TYR A 71 -10.69 24.19 -19.71
N PRO A 72 -9.95 25.33 -19.62
CA PRO A 72 -9.44 26.03 -20.82
C PRO A 72 -8.53 25.16 -21.69
N ILE A 73 -7.65 24.35 -21.12
CA ILE A 73 -6.72 23.51 -21.90
C ILE A 73 -7.45 22.45 -22.74
N PHE A 74 -8.55 21.90 -22.21
CA PHE A 74 -9.35 20.92 -22.92
C PHE A 74 -10.14 21.52 -24.08
N LEU A 75 -10.43 22.83 -24.05
CA LEU A 75 -11.03 23.56 -25.15
C LEU A 75 -10.02 23.93 -26.23
N GLU A 76 -8.80 24.34 -25.82
CA GLU A 76 -7.76 24.78 -26.76
C GLU A 76 -7.14 23.61 -27.57
N ILE A 77 -6.82 22.52 -26.90
CA ILE A 77 -6.06 21.40 -27.49
C ILE A 77 -6.97 20.20 -27.79
N GLY A 78 -8.07 20.07 -27.05
CA GLY A 78 -8.89 18.88 -27.08
C GLY A 78 -8.42 17.79 -26.12
N ILE A 79 -9.38 17.05 -25.56
CA ILE A 79 -9.10 16.02 -24.54
C ILE A 79 -8.23 14.88 -25.13
N TRP A 80 -8.49 14.47 -26.36
CA TRP A 80 -7.78 13.35 -26.98
C TRP A 80 -6.33 13.70 -27.28
N ASP A 81 -6.05 14.86 -27.86
CA ASP A 81 -4.69 15.28 -28.19
C ASP A 81 -3.88 15.52 -26.90
N PHE A 82 -4.50 16.04 -25.85
CA PHE A 82 -3.88 16.18 -24.54
C PHE A 82 -3.50 14.81 -23.94
N LEU A 83 -4.41 13.82 -23.95
CA LEU A 83 -4.19 12.51 -23.35
C LEU A 83 -3.26 11.60 -24.18
N THR A 84 -3.33 11.66 -25.52
CA THR A 84 -2.60 10.73 -26.41
C THR A 84 -1.34 11.36 -27.02
N GLY A 85 -1.16 12.66 -26.91
CA GLY A 85 0.07 13.33 -27.32
C GLY A 85 1.29 12.79 -26.57
N MET A 86 2.38 12.51 -27.31
CA MET A 86 3.57 11.88 -26.74
C MET A 86 4.61 12.88 -26.22
N VAL A 87 4.48 14.15 -26.59
CA VAL A 87 5.49 15.17 -26.31
C VAL A 87 4.96 16.18 -25.30
N TRP A 88 5.63 16.27 -24.17
CA TRP A 88 5.45 17.34 -23.18
C TRP A 88 6.60 18.34 -23.32
N ASN A 89 6.34 19.45 -23.95
CA ASN A 89 7.29 20.56 -24.09
C ASN A 89 6.56 21.91 -24.13
N PRO A 90 6.12 22.42 -22.96
CA PRO A 90 5.36 23.67 -22.86
C PRO A 90 6.14 24.90 -23.31
N THR A 91 7.47 24.88 -23.21
CA THR A 91 8.37 25.98 -23.56
C THR A 91 8.87 25.91 -25.01
N GLY A 92 8.47 24.88 -25.75
CA GLY A 92 8.86 24.70 -27.16
C GLY A 92 8.14 25.68 -28.12
N ILE A 93 8.65 25.78 -29.32
CA ILE A 93 8.05 26.57 -30.39
C ILE A 93 7.81 25.66 -31.61
N PRO A 94 6.57 25.20 -31.85
CA PRO A 94 5.33 25.42 -31.09
C PRO A 94 5.31 24.66 -29.74
N PRO A 95 4.54 25.12 -28.72
CA PRO A 95 4.38 24.41 -27.46
C PRO A 95 3.60 23.10 -27.67
N ALA A 96 3.98 22.04 -26.93
CA ALA A 96 3.33 20.74 -26.96
C ALA A 96 2.94 20.31 -25.56
N TYR A 97 1.69 19.87 -25.39
CA TYR A 97 1.09 19.52 -24.10
C TYR A 97 0.56 18.08 -24.04
N GLY A 98 1.24 17.15 -24.73
CA GLY A 98 0.88 15.73 -24.70
C GLY A 98 1.37 15.05 -23.43
N ILE A 99 0.48 14.37 -22.69
CA ILE A 99 0.80 13.77 -21.39
C ILE A 99 0.91 12.23 -21.42
N TYR A 100 0.82 11.60 -22.59
CA TYR A 100 0.82 10.14 -22.69
C TYR A 100 2.09 9.50 -22.09
N ALA A 101 3.27 10.06 -22.35
CA ALA A 101 4.52 9.59 -21.76
C ALA A 101 4.49 9.66 -20.23
N LEU A 102 4.02 10.78 -19.66
CA LEU A 102 3.91 10.98 -18.22
C LEU A 102 2.98 9.96 -17.54
N ILE A 103 1.87 9.59 -18.23
CA ILE A 103 0.92 8.56 -17.74
C ILE A 103 1.60 7.19 -17.70
N VAL A 104 2.24 6.79 -18.80
CA VAL A 104 2.94 5.50 -18.90
C VAL A 104 4.04 5.41 -17.86
N ASP A 105 4.86 6.43 -17.72
CA ASP A 105 5.95 6.50 -16.76
C ASP A 105 5.47 6.37 -15.31
N SER A 106 4.40 7.09 -14.97
CA SER A 106 3.79 6.99 -13.62
C SER A 106 3.31 5.58 -13.32
N ILE A 107 2.68 4.92 -14.28
CA ILE A 107 2.17 3.55 -14.14
C ILE A 107 3.32 2.55 -14.02
N LEU A 108 4.40 2.70 -14.81
CA LEU A 108 5.57 1.81 -14.77
C LEU A 108 6.26 1.87 -13.40
N VAL A 109 6.54 3.08 -12.91
CA VAL A 109 7.17 3.28 -11.59
C VAL A 109 6.30 2.68 -10.49
N MET A 110 4.98 2.92 -10.51
CA MET A 110 4.04 2.39 -9.52
C MET A 110 3.98 0.86 -9.55
N ILE A 111 3.84 0.24 -10.73
CA ILE A 111 3.72 -1.23 -10.85
C ILE A 111 4.97 -1.92 -10.28
N LEU A 112 6.16 -1.46 -10.62
CA LEU A 112 7.39 -2.05 -10.11
C LEU A 112 7.56 -1.81 -8.60
N ALA A 113 7.21 -0.61 -8.11
CA ALA A 113 7.22 -0.31 -6.68
C ALA A 113 6.29 -1.27 -5.90
N MET A 114 5.08 -1.50 -6.40
CA MET A 114 4.13 -2.42 -5.78
C MET A 114 4.56 -3.89 -5.91
N ALA A 115 5.17 -4.28 -7.03
CA ALA A 115 5.73 -5.61 -7.20
C ALA A 115 6.81 -5.96 -6.16
N ILE A 116 7.54 -4.93 -5.70
CA ILE A 116 8.55 -5.07 -4.64
C ILE A 116 7.88 -5.01 -3.24
N SER A 117 7.04 -4.02 -2.99
CA SER A 117 6.54 -3.73 -1.65
C SER A 117 5.45 -4.69 -1.16
N ILE A 118 4.58 -5.19 -2.04
CA ILE A 118 3.52 -6.12 -1.64
C ILE A 118 4.07 -7.43 -1.06
N PRO A 119 4.96 -8.19 -1.74
CA PRO A 119 5.47 -9.43 -1.18
C PRO A 119 6.33 -9.20 0.07
N LEU A 120 7.18 -8.18 0.09
CA LEU A 120 8.00 -7.84 1.25
C LEU A 120 7.14 -7.38 2.43
N GLY A 121 6.14 -6.53 2.18
CA GLY A 121 5.24 -6.00 3.20
C GLY A 121 4.37 -7.08 3.83
N ILE A 122 3.71 -7.91 3.02
CA ILE A 122 2.87 -9.00 3.53
C ILE A 122 3.71 -10.06 4.24
N GLY A 123 4.87 -10.44 3.69
CA GLY A 123 5.78 -11.38 4.35
C GLY A 123 6.24 -10.85 5.71
N SER A 124 6.63 -9.59 5.80
CA SER A 124 7.02 -8.94 7.05
C SER A 124 5.87 -8.86 8.07
N ALA A 125 4.66 -8.55 7.61
CA ALA A 125 3.46 -8.53 8.44
C ALA A 125 3.13 -9.92 9.03
N ILE A 126 3.22 -10.98 8.22
CA ILE A 126 3.04 -12.37 8.69
C ILE A 126 4.11 -12.72 9.72
N TYR A 127 5.37 -12.32 9.50
CA TYR A 127 6.44 -12.55 10.48
C TYR A 127 6.13 -11.90 11.81
N LEU A 128 5.76 -10.62 11.81
CA LEU A 128 5.47 -9.86 13.03
C LEU A 128 4.22 -10.35 13.77
N ALA A 129 3.19 -10.78 13.02
CA ALA A 129 1.94 -11.25 13.61
C ALA A 129 2.01 -12.66 14.18
N GLU A 130 2.72 -13.61 13.50
CA GLU A 130 2.61 -15.04 13.79
C GLU A 130 3.93 -15.71 14.23
N LEU A 131 5.09 -15.19 13.84
CA LEU A 131 6.38 -15.86 14.03
C LEU A 131 7.31 -15.14 15.01
N ALA A 132 7.20 -13.82 15.10
CA ALA A 132 8.11 -13.01 15.90
C ALA A 132 7.89 -13.25 17.41
N PRO A 133 8.95 -13.52 18.19
CA PRO A 133 8.83 -13.52 19.65
C PRO A 133 8.47 -12.10 20.13
N TYR A 134 7.79 -12.01 21.26
CA TYR A 134 7.30 -10.73 21.81
C TYR A 134 8.37 -9.63 21.85
N ARG A 135 9.59 -9.95 22.26
CA ARG A 135 10.70 -8.99 22.33
C ARG A 135 11.06 -8.41 20.96
N VAL A 136 11.07 -9.23 19.91
CA VAL A 136 11.36 -8.79 18.56
C VAL A 136 10.21 -7.92 18.02
N LYS A 137 8.96 -8.34 18.24
CA LYS A 137 7.78 -7.56 17.84
C LYS A 137 7.78 -6.16 18.47
N THR A 138 8.08 -6.05 19.76
CA THR A 138 8.10 -4.78 20.51
C THR A 138 9.15 -3.80 19.99
N ILE A 139 10.23 -4.27 19.36
CA ILE A 139 11.28 -3.42 18.81
C ILE A 139 11.03 -3.14 17.31
N VAL A 140 10.71 -4.19 16.55
CA VAL A 140 10.64 -4.09 15.09
C VAL A 140 9.39 -3.34 14.62
N LYS A 141 8.23 -3.50 15.27
CA LYS A 141 7.01 -2.78 14.89
C LYS A 141 7.19 -1.26 14.99
N PRO A 142 7.63 -0.69 16.13
CA PRO A 142 7.95 0.74 16.20
C PRO A 142 9.04 1.19 15.20
N ALA A 143 10.06 0.35 14.96
CA ALA A 143 11.10 0.68 13.97
C ALA A 143 10.54 0.82 12.56
N VAL A 144 9.61 -0.06 12.16
CA VAL A 144 8.91 0.05 10.87
C VAL A 144 7.98 1.28 10.84
N GLU A 145 7.31 1.59 11.94
CA GLU A 145 6.45 2.77 12.05
C GLU A 145 7.26 4.07 12.00
N LEU A 146 8.47 4.11 12.56
CA LEU A 146 9.39 5.23 12.42
C LEU A 146 9.75 5.51 10.96
N LEU A 147 9.88 4.47 10.13
CA LEU A 147 10.11 4.64 8.69
C LEU A 147 8.98 5.42 8.01
N ALA A 148 7.73 5.25 8.46
CA ALA A 148 6.59 6.04 7.97
C ALA A 148 6.66 7.51 8.36
N GLY A 149 7.34 7.84 9.45
CA GLY A 149 7.53 9.19 9.96
C GLY A 149 8.64 9.98 9.27
N ILE A 150 9.52 9.34 8.49
CA ILE A 150 10.58 10.02 7.75
C ILE A 150 9.94 10.84 6.61
N PRO A 151 10.25 12.15 6.49
CA PRO A 151 9.76 12.99 5.39
C PRO A 151 10.19 12.44 4.02
N SER A 152 9.30 12.50 3.03
CA SER A 152 9.58 11.99 1.68
C SER A 152 10.78 12.65 0.99
N VAL A 153 11.01 13.93 1.28
CA VAL A 153 12.20 14.67 0.79
C VAL A 153 13.50 14.04 1.28
N VAL A 154 13.53 13.53 2.53
CA VAL A 154 14.72 12.85 3.09
C VAL A 154 14.98 11.54 2.36
N PHE A 155 13.92 10.79 2.07
CA PHE A 155 14.02 9.59 1.23
C PHE A 155 14.52 9.93 -0.18
N GLY A 156 14.00 10.99 -0.80
CA GLY A 156 14.43 11.46 -2.12
C GLY A 156 15.90 11.85 -2.13
N PHE A 157 16.36 12.58 -1.13
CA PHE A 157 17.75 12.99 -0.98
C PHE A 157 18.69 11.77 -0.76
N PHE A 158 18.31 10.84 0.12
CA PHE A 158 19.02 9.58 0.27
C PHE A 158 19.07 8.80 -1.05
N GLY A 159 17.93 8.71 -1.73
CA GLY A 159 17.81 8.05 -3.03
C GLY A 159 18.76 8.66 -4.06
N LEU A 160 18.79 10.00 -4.14
CA LEU A 160 19.64 10.74 -5.05
C LEU A 160 21.14 10.54 -4.78
N ILE A 161 21.56 10.51 -3.52
CA ILE A 161 23.01 10.45 -3.20
C ILE A 161 23.51 9.01 -3.14
N VAL A 162 22.71 8.08 -2.58
CA VAL A 162 23.18 6.72 -2.29
C VAL A 162 22.67 5.73 -3.34
N LEU A 163 21.35 5.73 -3.59
CA LEU A 163 20.75 4.72 -4.48
C LEU A 163 21.10 4.97 -5.94
N THR A 164 21.04 6.22 -6.42
CA THR A 164 21.37 6.53 -7.81
C THR A 164 22.85 6.33 -8.08
N ASP A 165 23.74 6.72 -7.16
CA ASP A 165 25.17 6.48 -7.31
C ASP A 165 25.49 4.99 -7.31
N TRP A 166 24.85 4.21 -6.44
CA TRP A 166 24.96 2.75 -6.43
C TRP A 166 24.49 2.13 -7.76
N ILE A 167 23.38 2.59 -8.33
CA ILE A 167 22.88 2.14 -9.63
C ILE A 167 23.87 2.52 -10.73
N ARG A 168 24.34 3.76 -10.76
CA ARG A 168 25.30 4.27 -11.74
C ARG A 168 26.56 3.41 -11.80
N VAL A 169 27.15 3.08 -10.64
CA VAL A 169 28.39 2.32 -10.56
C VAL A 169 28.19 0.83 -10.90
N ASN A 170 27.10 0.21 -10.42
CA ASN A 170 26.92 -1.24 -10.61
C ASN A 170 26.33 -1.62 -11.97
N PHE A 171 25.61 -0.73 -12.63
CA PHE A 171 24.99 -0.98 -13.94
C PHE A 171 25.70 -0.25 -15.09
N ASP A 172 26.77 0.51 -14.79
CA ASP A 172 27.57 1.26 -15.77
C ASP A 172 26.69 2.16 -16.67
N VAL A 173 25.80 2.92 -16.01
CA VAL A 173 24.91 3.88 -16.70
C VAL A 173 25.42 5.31 -16.50
N PRO A 174 25.16 6.24 -17.46
CA PRO A 174 25.66 7.62 -17.38
C PRO A 174 25.13 8.37 -16.15
N THR A 175 23.85 8.17 -15.83
CA THR A 175 23.20 8.68 -14.62
C THR A 175 22.50 7.53 -13.90
N GLY A 176 22.51 7.53 -12.58
CA GLY A 176 21.76 6.53 -11.80
C GLY A 176 20.30 6.92 -11.58
N GLU A 177 19.90 8.10 -12.06
CA GLU A 177 18.53 8.59 -12.00
C GLU A 177 17.68 7.84 -13.01
N THR A 178 16.97 6.83 -12.52
CA THR A 178 16.24 5.86 -13.36
C THR A 178 14.89 5.54 -12.74
N TRP A 179 13.96 5.01 -13.53
CA TRP A 179 12.70 4.57 -12.96
C TRP A 179 12.84 3.34 -12.04
N LEU A 180 13.94 2.59 -12.16
CA LEU A 180 14.31 1.56 -11.18
C LEU A 180 14.58 2.19 -9.79
N ALA A 181 15.38 3.27 -9.75
CA ALA A 181 15.65 3.99 -8.51
C ALA A 181 14.38 4.53 -7.88
N GLY A 182 13.53 5.17 -8.68
CA GLY A 182 12.21 5.65 -8.25
C GLY A 182 11.32 4.54 -7.70
N SER A 183 11.26 3.40 -8.39
CA SER A 183 10.43 2.27 -7.98
C SER A 183 10.91 1.60 -6.69
N ILE A 184 12.21 1.43 -6.51
CA ILE A 184 12.80 0.88 -5.27
C ILE A 184 12.47 1.81 -4.09
N LEU A 185 12.75 3.11 -4.27
CA LEU A 185 12.53 4.10 -3.22
C LEU A 185 11.05 4.19 -2.82
N LEU A 186 10.19 4.27 -3.82
CA LEU A 186 8.73 4.30 -3.64
C LEU A 186 8.22 3.01 -2.98
N GLY A 187 8.76 1.86 -3.39
CA GLY A 187 8.47 0.58 -2.77
C GLY A 187 8.81 0.55 -1.28
N VAL A 188 10.02 1.02 -0.91
CA VAL A 188 10.45 1.13 0.50
C VAL A 188 9.53 2.04 1.30
N MET A 189 9.11 3.17 0.72
CA MET A 189 8.21 4.12 1.38
C MET A 189 6.79 3.57 1.59
N ALA A 190 6.32 2.66 0.74
CA ALA A 190 5.03 2.01 0.90
C ALA A 190 5.03 0.88 1.95
N LEU A 191 6.20 0.29 2.26
CA LEU A 191 6.34 -0.85 3.18
C LEU A 191 5.72 -0.62 4.56
N PRO A 192 5.97 0.50 5.26
CA PRO A 192 5.43 0.69 6.61
C PRO A 192 3.91 0.60 6.65
N THR A 193 3.23 1.22 5.69
CA THR A 193 1.77 1.22 5.59
C THR A 193 1.25 -0.20 5.34
N ILE A 194 1.86 -0.93 4.40
CA ILE A 194 1.45 -2.31 4.08
C ILE A 194 1.72 -3.24 5.27
N ILE A 195 2.86 -3.10 5.93
CA ILE A 195 3.25 -3.96 7.07
C ILE A 195 2.32 -3.71 8.26
N SER A 196 2.17 -2.45 8.69
CA SER A 196 1.43 -2.12 9.91
C SER A 196 -0.04 -2.51 9.78
N VAL A 197 -0.71 -2.11 8.70
CA VAL A 197 -2.14 -2.44 8.51
C VAL A 197 -2.37 -3.93 8.28
N SER A 198 -1.47 -4.63 7.57
CA SER A 198 -1.57 -6.08 7.38
C SER A 198 -1.30 -6.84 8.69
N GLU A 199 -0.32 -6.41 9.48
CA GLU A 199 0.00 -7.01 10.78
C GLU A 199 -1.17 -6.88 11.75
N ASP A 200 -1.79 -5.69 11.84
CA ASP A 200 -2.97 -5.47 12.67
C ASP A 200 -4.15 -6.36 12.22
N ALA A 201 -4.36 -6.50 10.91
CA ALA A 201 -5.40 -7.36 10.36
C ALA A 201 -5.16 -8.85 10.67
N ILE A 202 -3.92 -9.34 10.57
CA ILE A 202 -3.55 -10.72 10.85
C ILE A 202 -3.65 -10.99 12.36
N SER A 203 -3.19 -10.06 13.19
CA SER A 203 -3.23 -10.17 14.65
C SER A 203 -4.67 -10.16 15.19
N SER A 204 -5.61 -9.49 14.50
CA SER A 204 -7.04 -9.44 14.87
C SER A 204 -7.81 -10.74 14.58
N ALA A 205 -7.21 -11.72 13.86
CA ALA A 205 -7.88 -12.99 13.61
C ALA A 205 -8.18 -13.74 14.90
N PRO A 206 -9.41 -14.31 15.11
CA PRO A 206 -9.82 -14.94 16.35
C PRO A 206 -8.89 -16.10 16.77
N ARG A 207 -8.61 -16.20 18.06
CA ARG A 207 -7.75 -17.26 18.62
C ARG A 207 -8.37 -18.64 18.46
N GLU A 208 -9.68 -18.75 18.56
CA GLU A 208 -10.44 -19.99 18.43
C GLU A 208 -10.23 -20.64 17.07
N VAL A 209 -10.06 -19.83 16.02
CA VAL A 209 -9.82 -20.33 14.65
C VAL A 209 -8.42 -20.94 14.52
N ARG A 210 -7.43 -20.36 15.22
CA ARG A 210 -6.05 -20.90 15.28
C ARG A 210 -6.01 -22.19 16.07
N GLU A 211 -6.58 -22.21 17.27
CA GLU A 211 -6.62 -23.35 18.17
C GLU A 211 -7.40 -24.52 17.56
N GLY A 212 -8.53 -24.25 16.91
CA GLY A 212 -9.29 -25.26 16.17
C GLY A 212 -8.49 -25.89 15.01
N SER A 213 -7.68 -25.10 14.29
CA SER A 213 -6.80 -25.62 13.25
C SER A 213 -5.71 -26.56 13.82
N PHE A 214 -5.09 -26.18 14.94
CA PHE A 214 -4.10 -27.03 15.63
C PHE A 214 -4.72 -28.30 16.20
N ALA A 215 -5.93 -28.23 16.75
CA ALA A 215 -6.66 -29.38 17.25
C ALA A 215 -6.95 -30.43 16.15
N LEU A 216 -7.10 -29.98 14.89
CA LEU A 216 -7.23 -30.85 13.70
C LEU A 216 -5.89 -31.39 13.19
N GLY A 217 -4.77 -31.14 13.88
CA GLY A 217 -3.44 -31.60 13.51
C GLY A 217 -2.74 -30.83 12.39
N ALA A 218 -3.21 -29.60 12.08
CA ALA A 218 -2.56 -28.77 11.08
C ALA A 218 -1.19 -28.27 11.58
N THR A 219 -0.20 -28.18 10.68
CA THR A 219 1.09 -27.56 11.01
C THR A 219 0.96 -26.04 11.13
N HIS A 220 1.89 -25.39 11.83
CA HIS A 220 1.89 -23.93 11.99
C HIS A 220 1.79 -23.20 10.65
N TRP A 221 2.57 -23.59 9.65
CA TRP A 221 2.48 -23.01 8.30
C TRP A 221 1.12 -23.23 7.63
N GLN A 222 0.52 -24.42 7.80
CA GLN A 222 -0.81 -24.68 7.26
C GLN A 222 -1.87 -23.80 7.93
N THR A 223 -1.77 -23.60 9.24
CA THR A 223 -2.66 -22.69 9.98
C THR A 223 -2.51 -21.26 9.48
N ILE A 224 -1.28 -20.73 9.35
CA ILE A 224 -1.03 -19.39 8.83
C ILE A 224 -1.60 -19.23 7.42
N SER A 225 -1.20 -20.10 6.49
CA SER A 225 -1.48 -19.92 5.06
C SER A 225 -2.92 -20.26 4.65
N ARG A 226 -3.58 -21.20 5.35
CA ARG A 226 -4.90 -21.70 4.98
C ARG A 226 -6.04 -21.21 5.86
N VAL A 227 -5.72 -20.68 7.04
CA VAL A 227 -6.72 -20.30 8.05
C VAL A 227 -6.59 -18.82 8.39
N VAL A 228 -5.45 -18.40 8.96
CA VAL A 228 -5.25 -17.03 9.46
C VAL A 228 -5.18 -16.01 8.32
N THR A 229 -4.30 -16.21 7.34
CA THR A 229 -4.15 -15.27 6.22
C THR A 229 -5.46 -15.09 5.43
N PRO A 230 -6.23 -16.14 5.08
CA PRO A 230 -7.54 -15.97 4.47
C PRO A 230 -8.58 -15.30 5.38
N ALA A 231 -8.51 -15.48 6.69
CA ALA A 231 -9.40 -14.78 7.63
C ALA A 231 -9.10 -13.27 7.67
N ALA A 232 -7.81 -12.90 7.61
CA ALA A 232 -7.34 -11.51 7.58
C ALA A 232 -7.35 -10.84 6.18
N LEU A 233 -7.79 -11.55 5.14
CA LEU A 233 -7.67 -11.10 3.75
C LEU A 233 -8.29 -9.72 3.49
N SER A 234 -9.39 -9.38 4.17
CA SER A 234 -10.03 -8.06 4.02
C SER A 234 -9.13 -6.91 4.51
N GLY A 235 -8.41 -7.10 5.61
CA GLY A 235 -7.49 -6.09 6.12
C GLY A 235 -6.20 -6.03 5.30
N ILE A 236 -5.67 -7.19 4.87
CA ILE A 236 -4.50 -7.24 3.96
C ILE A 236 -4.82 -6.53 2.64
N THR A 237 -6.03 -6.71 2.09
CA THR A 237 -6.44 -6.00 0.87
C THR A 237 -6.52 -4.49 1.09
N ALA A 238 -7.04 -4.05 2.23
CA ALA A 238 -7.06 -2.63 2.59
C ALA A 238 -5.65 -2.06 2.71
N ALA A 239 -4.71 -2.79 3.32
CA ALA A 239 -3.31 -2.40 3.42
C ALA A 239 -2.65 -2.19 2.05
N ILE A 240 -2.91 -3.10 1.10
CA ILE A 240 -2.40 -2.98 -0.27
C ILE A 240 -2.97 -1.73 -0.95
N ILE A 241 -4.28 -1.48 -0.84
CA ILE A 241 -4.93 -0.31 -1.45
C ILE A 241 -4.36 0.99 -0.86
N LEU A 242 -4.15 1.05 0.45
CA LEU A 242 -3.53 2.21 1.10
C LEU A 242 -2.08 2.40 0.63
N GLY A 243 -1.32 1.31 0.47
CA GLY A 243 0.03 1.35 -0.09
C GLY A 243 0.07 1.87 -1.54
N ILE A 244 -0.86 1.43 -2.39
CA ILE A 244 -1.02 1.92 -3.77
C ILE A 244 -1.37 3.42 -3.75
N GLY A 245 -2.34 3.83 -2.94
CA GLY A 245 -2.75 5.23 -2.83
C GLY A 245 -1.58 6.14 -2.44
N ARG A 246 -0.75 5.72 -1.49
CA ARG A 246 0.48 6.42 -1.11
C ARG A 246 1.48 6.50 -2.27
N ALA A 247 1.71 5.39 -2.96
CA ALA A 247 2.66 5.31 -4.05
C ALA A 247 2.30 6.20 -5.25
N VAL A 248 1.03 6.26 -5.61
CA VAL A 248 0.56 7.11 -6.73
C VAL A 248 0.68 8.60 -6.43
N GLY A 249 0.50 8.98 -5.16
CA GLY A 249 0.53 10.38 -4.72
C GLY A 249 1.93 10.92 -4.42
N GLU A 250 2.98 10.08 -4.45
CA GLU A 250 4.32 10.51 -4.05
C GLU A 250 4.96 11.41 -5.12
N THR A 251 5.39 12.59 -4.71
CA THR A 251 5.94 13.60 -5.61
C THR A 251 7.44 13.80 -5.38
N MET A 252 7.84 14.20 -4.16
CA MET A 252 9.19 14.69 -3.90
C MET A 252 10.27 13.62 -4.02
N ALA A 253 10.02 12.42 -3.47
CA ALA A 253 11.01 11.35 -3.54
C ALA A 253 11.22 10.87 -4.98
N VAL A 254 10.14 10.74 -5.75
CA VAL A 254 10.18 10.28 -7.14
C VAL A 254 10.88 11.30 -8.03
N LEU A 255 10.47 12.56 -7.96
CA LEU A 255 11.06 13.67 -8.73
C LEU A 255 12.59 13.76 -8.56
N MET A 256 13.13 13.45 -7.38
CA MET A 256 14.58 13.52 -7.12
C MET A 256 15.40 12.39 -7.73
N VAL A 257 14.79 11.21 -8.02
CA VAL A 257 15.55 10.00 -8.36
C VAL A 257 15.22 9.40 -9.74
N THR A 258 14.21 9.92 -10.46
CA THR A 258 13.77 9.35 -11.74
C THR A 258 14.39 10.00 -12.98
N GLY A 259 15.13 11.10 -12.82
CA GLY A 259 15.83 11.78 -13.92
C GLY A 259 14.96 12.74 -14.75
N ASN A 260 13.66 12.81 -14.49
CA ASN A 260 12.72 13.81 -15.02
C ASN A 260 12.68 13.97 -16.56
N ALA A 261 12.94 12.94 -17.33
CA ALA A 261 12.80 12.94 -18.78
C ALA A 261 11.37 12.54 -19.20
N ALA A 262 10.64 13.40 -19.88
CA ALA A 262 9.28 13.16 -20.35
C ALA A 262 9.31 12.32 -21.65
N VAL A 263 9.84 11.10 -21.59
CA VAL A 263 9.98 10.17 -22.72
C VAL A 263 9.72 8.74 -22.25
N ILE A 264 8.98 7.99 -23.06
CA ILE A 264 8.73 6.57 -22.78
C ILE A 264 10.04 5.79 -22.95
N PRO A 265 10.42 4.92 -21.99
CA PRO A 265 11.60 4.07 -22.13
C PRO A 265 11.55 3.21 -23.41
N ASP A 266 12.65 3.15 -24.15
CA ASP A 266 12.79 2.26 -25.31
C ASP A 266 13.98 1.29 -25.07
N PRO A 267 13.74 -0.03 -24.97
CA PRO A 267 12.42 -0.68 -24.85
C PRO A 267 11.73 -0.37 -23.51
N ILE A 268 10.40 -0.49 -23.44
CA ILE A 268 9.58 -0.13 -22.27
C ILE A 268 9.99 -0.83 -20.98
N TRP A 269 10.64 -1.99 -21.07
CA TRP A 269 11.22 -2.73 -19.94
C TRP A 269 12.64 -2.31 -19.56
N ASN A 270 13.20 -1.30 -20.21
CA ASN A 270 14.51 -0.76 -19.81
C ASN A 270 14.38 0.02 -18.50
N VAL A 271 14.55 -0.67 -17.38
CA VAL A 271 14.40 -0.10 -16.03
C VAL A 271 15.47 0.95 -15.67
N LEU A 272 16.51 1.06 -16.50
CA LEU A 272 17.63 1.99 -16.30
C LEU A 272 17.44 3.32 -17.08
N SER A 273 16.32 3.52 -17.74
CA SER A 273 16.00 4.78 -18.40
C SER A 273 15.50 5.82 -17.41
N PRO A 274 15.82 7.10 -17.61
CA PRO A 274 15.17 8.19 -16.89
C PRO A 274 13.72 8.34 -17.35
N VAL A 275 12.83 8.74 -16.45
CA VAL A 275 11.41 8.97 -16.72
C VAL A 275 10.88 10.17 -15.96
N ARG A 276 9.71 10.68 -16.36
CA ARG A 276 9.01 11.77 -15.68
C ARG A 276 7.60 11.35 -15.33
N THR A 277 7.24 11.43 -14.06
CA THR A 277 5.89 11.12 -13.59
C THR A 277 4.96 12.33 -13.66
N LEU A 278 3.64 12.10 -13.65
CA LEU A 278 2.63 13.15 -13.56
C LEU A 278 2.82 14.03 -12.32
N THR A 279 3.06 13.39 -11.16
CA THR A 279 3.33 14.08 -9.89
C THR A 279 4.62 14.89 -9.94
N GLY A 280 5.68 14.34 -10.54
CA GLY A 280 6.96 15.02 -10.74
C GLY A 280 6.82 16.26 -11.63
N THR A 281 6.04 16.19 -12.72
CA THR A 281 5.77 17.34 -13.58
C THR A 281 5.09 18.48 -12.81
N LEU A 282 4.05 18.16 -12.03
CA LEU A 282 3.38 19.15 -11.18
C LEU A 282 4.34 19.76 -10.14
N GLY A 283 5.17 18.91 -9.51
CA GLY A 283 6.12 19.37 -8.48
C GLY A 283 7.23 20.29 -9.01
N ILE A 284 7.66 20.08 -10.27
CA ILE A 284 8.72 20.89 -10.89
C ILE A 284 8.14 22.21 -11.44
N GLU A 285 7.08 22.13 -12.25
CA GLU A 285 6.68 23.22 -13.11
C GLU A 285 5.66 24.18 -12.47
N MET A 286 4.84 23.71 -11.49
CA MET A 286 3.73 24.50 -10.95
C MET A 286 4.20 25.80 -10.24
N GLY A 287 5.40 25.79 -9.67
CA GLY A 287 5.97 26.97 -8.98
C GLY A 287 6.57 28.03 -9.90
N GLU A 288 6.81 27.71 -11.17
CA GLU A 288 7.53 28.57 -12.12
C GLU A 288 6.64 29.16 -13.21
N VAL A 289 5.36 28.77 -13.26
CA VAL A 289 4.44 29.12 -14.35
C VAL A 289 3.63 30.35 -14.00
N ALA A 290 3.45 31.25 -15.01
CA ALA A 290 2.60 32.42 -14.87
C ALA A 290 1.12 32.01 -14.71
N ILE A 291 0.45 32.54 -13.70
CA ILE A 291 -0.96 32.29 -13.43
C ILE A 291 -1.80 32.72 -14.64
N GLY A 292 -2.72 31.84 -15.08
CA GLY A 292 -3.61 32.09 -16.23
C GLY A 292 -2.97 31.87 -17.60
N SER A 293 -1.74 31.34 -17.67
CA SER A 293 -1.14 30.92 -18.95
C SER A 293 -1.69 29.57 -19.41
N THR A 294 -1.60 29.26 -20.70
CA THR A 294 -1.97 27.93 -21.23
C THR A 294 -1.20 26.81 -20.53
N HIS A 295 0.08 27.03 -20.20
CA HIS A 295 0.89 26.11 -19.43
C HIS A 295 0.33 25.89 -17.99
N TYR A 296 -0.12 26.96 -17.32
CA TYR A 296 -0.79 26.86 -16.02
C TYR A 296 -2.05 25.99 -16.11
N HIS A 297 -2.91 26.23 -17.08
CA HIS A 297 -4.11 25.41 -17.33
C HIS A 297 -3.78 23.97 -17.71
N ALA A 298 -2.69 23.74 -18.45
CA ALA A 298 -2.21 22.40 -18.76
C ALA A 298 -1.78 21.61 -17.53
N LEU A 299 -1.10 22.24 -16.56
CA LEU A 299 -0.73 21.59 -15.29
C LEU A 299 -1.97 21.24 -14.47
N PHE A 300 -3.01 22.09 -14.42
CA PHE A 300 -4.28 21.70 -13.82
C PHE A 300 -4.95 20.52 -14.56
N GLY A 301 -4.82 20.48 -15.89
CA GLY A 301 -5.22 19.33 -16.70
C GLY A 301 -4.49 18.04 -16.28
N VAL A 302 -3.17 18.10 -16.07
CA VAL A 302 -2.37 16.99 -15.51
C VAL A 302 -2.88 16.57 -14.13
N ALA A 303 -3.19 17.52 -13.25
CA ALA A 303 -3.71 17.25 -11.91
C ALA A 303 -5.07 16.54 -11.94
N VAL A 304 -5.99 16.96 -12.84
CA VAL A 304 -7.29 16.30 -13.05
C VAL A 304 -7.09 14.86 -13.57
N VAL A 305 -6.20 14.65 -14.52
CA VAL A 305 -5.90 13.32 -15.06
C VAL A 305 -5.27 12.43 -13.99
N LEU A 306 -4.35 12.94 -13.19
CA LEU A 306 -3.75 12.22 -12.05
C LEU A 306 -4.84 11.79 -11.05
N LEU A 307 -5.78 12.67 -10.72
CA LEU A 307 -6.90 12.38 -9.84
C LEU A 307 -7.77 11.26 -10.40
N VAL A 308 -8.14 11.32 -11.69
CA VAL A 308 -8.94 10.30 -12.36
C VAL A 308 -8.19 8.95 -12.39
N ILE A 309 -6.91 8.94 -12.72
CA ILE A 309 -6.07 7.73 -12.73
C ILE A 309 -5.97 7.14 -11.32
N THR A 310 -5.74 7.96 -10.30
CA THR A 310 -5.66 7.51 -8.90
C THR A 310 -6.97 6.87 -8.45
N LEU A 311 -8.10 7.50 -8.77
CA LEU A 311 -9.42 6.97 -8.47
C LEU A 311 -9.68 5.65 -9.22
N ALA A 312 -9.34 5.58 -10.51
CA ALA A 312 -9.50 4.40 -11.34
C ALA A 312 -8.65 3.22 -10.82
N ILE A 313 -7.38 3.48 -10.46
CA ILE A 313 -6.48 2.46 -9.90
C ILE A 313 -7.00 1.94 -8.56
N ASN A 314 -7.43 2.82 -7.65
CA ASN A 314 -7.98 2.42 -6.35
C ASN A 314 -9.29 1.64 -6.52
N LEU A 315 -10.17 2.04 -7.43
CA LEU A 315 -11.39 1.31 -7.74
C LEU A 315 -11.08 -0.07 -8.35
N LEU A 316 -10.16 -0.12 -9.32
CA LEU A 316 -9.73 -1.37 -9.95
C LEU A 316 -9.10 -2.32 -8.93
N ALA A 317 -8.21 -1.83 -8.06
CA ALA A 317 -7.62 -2.59 -6.98
C ALA A 317 -8.71 -3.15 -6.06
N THR A 318 -9.66 -2.33 -5.64
CA THR A 318 -10.79 -2.75 -4.79
C THR A 318 -11.62 -3.85 -5.46
N VAL A 319 -11.97 -3.71 -6.74
CA VAL A 319 -12.76 -4.70 -7.50
C VAL A 319 -11.99 -6.00 -7.68
N ILE A 320 -10.70 -5.95 -8.04
CA ILE A 320 -9.86 -7.14 -8.21
C ILE A 320 -9.75 -7.91 -6.89
N LEU A 321 -9.46 -7.19 -5.80
CA LEU A 321 -9.29 -7.80 -4.49
C LEU A 321 -10.62 -8.34 -3.93
N ALA A 322 -11.75 -7.67 -4.18
CA ALA A 322 -13.07 -8.18 -3.84
C ALA A 322 -13.38 -9.50 -4.58
N ARG A 323 -13.07 -9.58 -5.88
CA ARG A 323 -13.24 -10.82 -6.66
C ARG A 323 -12.34 -11.97 -6.19
N ILE A 324 -11.10 -11.67 -5.77
CA ILE A 324 -10.20 -12.65 -5.18
C ILE A 324 -10.79 -13.19 -3.87
N LYS A 325 -11.31 -12.30 -3.01
CA LYS A 325 -11.99 -12.66 -1.76
C LYS A 325 -13.22 -13.55 -1.99
N GLU A 326 -14.09 -13.20 -2.93
CA GLU A 326 -15.27 -14.00 -3.28
C GLU A 326 -14.89 -15.39 -3.78
N LYS A 327 -13.89 -15.52 -4.65
CA LYS A 327 -13.40 -16.81 -5.12
C LYS A 327 -12.85 -17.68 -3.99
N HIS A 328 -12.16 -17.10 -3.02
CA HIS A 328 -11.67 -17.83 -1.85
C HIS A 328 -12.80 -18.27 -0.92
N MET A 329 -13.85 -17.46 -0.76
CA MET A 329 -15.04 -17.83 0.03
C MET A 329 -15.94 -18.83 -0.69
N ALA A 330 -16.21 -18.65 -1.97
CA ALA A 330 -16.99 -19.57 -2.78
C ALA A 330 -16.35 -20.97 -2.88
N ALA A 331 -15.02 -21.05 -3.02
CA ALA A 331 -14.31 -22.32 -3.01
C ALA A 331 -14.46 -23.07 -1.67
N LYS A 332 -14.59 -22.38 -0.54
CA LYS A 332 -14.88 -22.99 0.77
C LYS A 332 -16.34 -23.50 0.86
N THR A 333 -17.27 -22.76 0.31
CA THR A 333 -18.73 -23.11 0.36
C THR A 333 -19.04 -24.27 -0.59
N CYS A 334 -18.44 -24.32 -1.78
CA CYS A 334 -18.56 -25.45 -2.70
C CYS A 334 -17.87 -26.72 -2.18
N SER A 335 -16.73 -26.63 -1.51
CA SER A 335 -16.05 -27.81 -0.93
C SER A 335 -16.85 -28.47 0.20
N ALA A 336 -17.74 -27.71 0.85
CA ALA A 336 -18.64 -28.25 1.88
C ALA A 336 -19.93 -28.92 1.30
N LYS A 337 -20.25 -28.66 0.02
CA LYS A 337 -21.52 -29.11 -0.59
C LYS A 337 -21.41 -30.22 -1.64
N VAL A 338 -20.22 -30.59 -2.09
CA VAL A 338 -20.05 -31.57 -3.19
C VAL A 338 -18.95 -32.58 -2.87
N ALA A 339 -19.33 -33.64 -2.16
CA ALA A 339 -18.76 -34.94 -2.37
C ALA A 339 -19.39 -35.55 -3.62
N GLY A 340 -19.06 -35.04 -4.80
CA GLY A 340 -19.48 -35.53 -6.11
C GLY A 340 -18.26 -36.01 -6.94
N PRO A 341 -18.45 -36.76 -8.03
CA PRO A 341 -17.45 -37.69 -8.55
C PRO A 341 -16.14 -37.08 -9.02
N ARG A 342 -15.09 -37.84 -8.81
CA ARG A 342 -13.64 -37.58 -8.96
C ARG A 342 -13.14 -37.04 -10.33
N GLU A 343 -13.95 -36.99 -11.37
CA GLU A 343 -13.49 -36.63 -12.72
C GLU A 343 -13.27 -35.13 -12.97
N GLN A 344 -14.05 -34.24 -12.34
CA GLN A 344 -13.88 -32.79 -12.54
C GLN A 344 -12.68 -32.19 -11.79
N GLN A 345 -12.14 -32.87 -10.80
CA GLN A 345 -10.94 -32.39 -10.06
C GLN A 345 -9.64 -32.52 -10.87
N TRP A 346 -9.60 -33.43 -11.86
CA TRP A 346 -8.40 -33.66 -12.68
C TRP A 346 -8.12 -32.49 -13.64
N PHE A 347 -9.13 -31.99 -14.33
CA PHE A 347 -9.01 -30.87 -15.27
C PHE A 347 -8.66 -29.54 -14.59
N ALA A 348 -9.28 -29.22 -13.46
CA ALA A 348 -8.99 -28.00 -12.69
C ALA A 348 -7.55 -28.02 -12.14
N GLY A 349 -7.04 -29.14 -11.71
CA GLY A 349 -5.65 -29.31 -11.27
C GLY A 349 -4.64 -29.13 -12.39
N TYR A 350 -4.96 -29.54 -13.60
CA TYR A 350 -4.09 -29.43 -14.78
C TYR A 350 -3.95 -27.99 -15.25
N VAL A 351 -5.05 -27.25 -15.36
CA VAL A 351 -5.07 -25.80 -15.72
C VAL A 351 -4.36 -24.95 -14.66
N GLN A 352 -4.57 -25.26 -13.38
CA GLN A 352 -3.90 -24.59 -12.27
C GLN A 352 -2.37 -24.80 -12.32
N LYS A 353 -1.92 -26.01 -12.68
CA LYS A 353 -0.51 -26.39 -12.78
C LYS A 353 0.22 -25.60 -13.88
N TYR A 354 -0.38 -25.48 -15.08
CA TYR A 354 0.24 -24.75 -16.19
C TYR A 354 0.21 -23.25 -16.02
N ARG A 355 -0.86 -22.70 -15.44
CA ARG A 355 -0.94 -21.26 -15.13
C ARG A 355 0.16 -20.81 -14.17
N ASN A 356 0.43 -21.60 -13.12
CA ASN A 356 1.47 -21.27 -12.15
C ASN A 356 2.89 -21.40 -12.74
N VAL A 357 3.09 -22.36 -13.66
CA VAL A 357 4.35 -22.47 -14.42
C VAL A 357 4.55 -21.31 -15.35
N LEU A 358 3.50 -20.85 -16.03
CA LEU A 358 3.58 -19.70 -16.95
C LEU A 358 3.88 -18.41 -16.20
N ILE A 359 3.24 -18.19 -15.05
CA ILE A 359 3.53 -17.03 -14.16
C ILE A 359 4.97 -17.08 -13.66
N GLY A 360 5.47 -18.27 -13.26
CA GLY A 360 6.87 -18.45 -12.83
C GLY A 360 7.88 -18.18 -13.94
N ILE A 361 7.58 -18.57 -15.17
CA ILE A 361 8.42 -18.31 -16.36
C ILE A 361 8.43 -16.82 -16.71
N VAL A 362 7.28 -16.15 -16.70
CA VAL A 362 7.17 -14.72 -17.02
C VAL A 362 7.89 -13.88 -15.96
N LEU A 363 7.72 -14.20 -14.67
CA LEU A 363 8.45 -13.55 -13.58
C LEU A 363 9.97 -13.84 -13.66
N GLY A 364 10.35 -15.06 -13.97
CA GLY A 364 11.76 -15.48 -14.12
C GLY A 364 12.45 -14.79 -15.30
N LEU A 365 11.76 -14.67 -16.44
CA LEU A 365 12.27 -13.96 -17.62
C LEU A 365 12.37 -12.45 -17.38
N GLY A 366 11.40 -11.85 -16.67
CA GLY A 366 11.47 -10.45 -16.25
C GLY A 366 12.66 -10.16 -15.33
N LEU A 367 12.90 -11.02 -14.33
CA LEU A 367 14.04 -10.93 -13.43
C LEU A 367 15.39 -11.18 -14.15
N LEU A 368 15.43 -12.08 -15.13
CA LEU A 368 16.61 -12.34 -15.96
C LEU A 368 16.97 -11.13 -16.83
N ALA A 369 15.98 -10.43 -17.37
CA ALA A 369 16.21 -9.23 -18.19
C ALA A 369 16.79 -8.08 -17.35
N VAL A 370 16.38 -7.97 -16.07
CA VAL A 370 16.76 -6.87 -15.18
C VAL A 370 18.08 -7.13 -14.45
N PHE A 371 18.37 -8.37 -14.05
CA PHE A 371 19.47 -8.67 -13.12
C PHE A 371 20.53 -9.63 -13.65
N ARG A 372 20.68 -9.86 -14.96
CA ARG A 372 21.72 -10.75 -15.53
C ARG A 372 21.98 -12.01 -14.67
N TRP A 373 23.11 -12.04 -13.90
CA TRP A 373 23.50 -13.17 -13.05
C TRP A 373 22.69 -13.29 -11.74
N ILE A 374 22.31 -12.17 -11.14
CA ILE A 374 21.48 -12.15 -9.91
C ILE A 374 20.06 -12.60 -10.22
N GLY A 375 19.52 -12.23 -11.40
CA GLY A 375 18.23 -12.70 -11.87
C GLY A 375 18.21 -14.22 -12.13
N LEU A 376 19.31 -14.78 -12.60
CA LEU A 376 19.43 -16.24 -12.80
C LEU A 376 19.45 -17.00 -11.46
N LEU A 377 20.16 -16.47 -10.47
CA LEU A 377 20.14 -16.98 -9.09
C LEU A 377 18.75 -16.86 -8.45
N ALA A 378 18.09 -15.71 -8.59
CA ALA A 378 16.74 -15.50 -8.08
C ALA A 378 15.70 -16.37 -8.80
N ALA A 379 15.83 -16.58 -10.11
CA ALA A 379 14.97 -17.49 -10.89
C ALA A 379 15.20 -18.97 -10.51
N LEU A 380 16.45 -19.39 -10.27
CA LEU A 380 16.78 -20.72 -9.77
C LEU A 380 16.26 -20.97 -8.35
N LEU A 381 16.40 -19.98 -7.46
CA LEU A 381 15.84 -20.02 -6.11
C LEU A 381 14.31 -20.01 -6.14
N GLY A 382 13.70 -19.18 -6.99
CA GLY A 382 12.25 -19.13 -7.19
C GLY A 382 11.71 -20.44 -7.79
N TYR A 383 12.38 -21.04 -8.77
CA TYR A 383 12.02 -22.33 -9.35
C TYR A 383 12.21 -23.49 -8.36
N SER A 384 13.29 -23.48 -7.59
CA SER A 384 13.50 -24.48 -6.54
C SER A 384 12.46 -24.34 -5.42
N ALA A 385 12.15 -23.12 -4.98
CA ALA A 385 11.07 -22.85 -4.03
C ALA A 385 9.70 -23.28 -4.59
N PHE A 386 9.43 -23.05 -5.87
CA PHE A 386 8.21 -23.47 -6.54
C PHE A 386 8.09 -24.99 -6.66
N ARG A 387 9.18 -25.71 -7.00
CA ARG A 387 9.26 -27.17 -6.97
C ARG A 387 9.04 -27.74 -5.58
N LEU A 388 9.55 -27.04 -4.56
CA LEU A 388 9.37 -27.36 -3.14
C LEU A 388 7.90 -27.24 -2.69
N ILE A 389 7.15 -26.30 -3.26
CA ILE A 389 5.72 -26.07 -2.96
C ILE A 389 4.81 -27.13 -3.63
N GLN A 390 5.25 -27.79 -4.71
CA GLN A 390 4.43 -28.75 -5.49
C GLN A 390 4.23 -30.15 -4.86
N GLY A 391 4.50 -30.37 -3.59
CA GLY A 391 3.94 -31.51 -2.86
C GLY A 391 4.76 -32.80 -2.90
N ARG A 392 6.02 -32.78 -3.36
CA ARG A 392 6.94 -33.94 -3.27
C ARG A 392 7.88 -33.94 -2.07
N ILE A 393 7.75 -32.94 -1.19
CA ILE A 393 8.67 -32.71 -0.05
C ILE A 393 7.91 -32.80 1.25
N SER A 394 8.61 -33.30 2.30
CA SER A 394 8.01 -33.48 3.61
C SER A 394 7.44 -32.15 4.16
N PRO A 395 6.31 -32.16 4.87
CA PRO A 395 5.69 -30.94 5.44
C PRO A 395 6.66 -30.09 6.27
N LYS A 396 7.66 -30.69 6.88
CA LYS A 396 8.69 -30.02 7.68
C LYS A 396 9.61 -29.14 6.83
N TRP A 397 10.00 -29.58 5.63
CA TRP A 397 10.81 -28.79 4.70
C TRP A 397 10.06 -27.62 4.12
N THR A 398 8.80 -27.83 3.71
CA THR A 398 7.93 -26.73 3.22
C THR A 398 7.78 -25.63 4.27
N GLN A 399 7.60 -26.02 5.54
CA GLN A 399 7.52 -25.07 6.65
C GLN A 399 8.82 -24.29 6.86
N ARG A 400 9.99 -24.95 6.82
CA ARG A 400 11.29 -24.27 6.96
C ARG A 400 11.53 -23.26 5.85
N VAL A 401 11.28 -23.63 4.59
CA VAL A 401 11.44 -22.72 3.44
C VAL A 401 10.51 -21.53 3.56
N ALA A 402 9.23 -21.75 3.89
CA ALA A 402 8.28 -20.67 4.08
C ALA A 402 8.73 -19.68 5.19
N PHE A 403 9.17 -20.20 6.32
CA PHE A 403 9.65 -19.35 7.43
C PHE A 403 10.95 -18.63 7.08
N SER A 404 11.86 -19.25 6.31
CA SER A 404 13.07 -18.56 5.83
C SER A 404 12.75 -17.44 4.85
N LEU A 405 11.77 -17.62 3.95
CA LEU A 405 11.33 -16.56 3.04
C LEU A 405 10.68 -15.41 3.80
N ILE A 406 9.82 -15.70 4.76
CA ILE A 406 9.18 -14.69 5.62
C ILE A 406 10.23 -13.93 6.44
N LEU A 407 11.23 -14.64 7.00
CA LEU A 407 12.33 -14.01 7.72
C LEU A 407 13.18 -13.12 6.79
N PHE A 408 13.42 -13.56 5.56
CA PHE A 408 14.12 -12.76 4.55
C PHE A 408 13.37 -11.46 4.24
N CYS A 409 12.04 -11.48 4.12
CA CYS A 409 11.24 -10.28 3.88
C CYS A 409 11.48 -9.23 4.97
N ILE A 410 11.33 -9.61 6.25
CA ILE A 410 11.53 -8.64 7.35
C ILE A 410 12.98 -8.16 7.46
N LEU A 411 13.96 -9.04 7.24
CA LEU A 411 15.37 -8.66 7.25
C LEU A 411 15.70 -7.67 6.12
N SER A 412 15.10 -7.84 4.93
CA SER A 412 15.26 -6.89 3.81
C SER A 412 14.69 -5.51 4.16
N VAL A 413 13.54 -5.46 4.82
CA VAL A 413 12.93 -4.20 5.28
C VAL A 413 13.81 -3.53 6.33
N LEU A 414 14.27 -4.29 7.33
CA LEU A 414 15.15 -3.76 8.38
C LEU A 414 16.51 -3.34 7.85
N PHE A 415 17.04 -4.04 6.84
CA PHE A 415 18.27 -3.65 6.16
C PHE A 415 18.09 -2.31 5.45
N ALA A 416 17.03 -2.14 4.65
CA ALA A 416 16.75 -0.86 3.99
C ALA A 416 16.59 0.28 5.00
N LEU A 417 15.84 0.07 6.08
CA LEU A 417 15.72 1.03 7.18
C LEU A 417 17.07 1.35 7.81
N GLY A 418 17.87 0.32 8.12
CA GLY A 418 19.19 0.47 8.74
C GLY A 418 20.15 1.28 7.87
N VAL A 419 20.19 1.03 6.57
CA VAL A 419 21.02 1.77 5.62
C VAL A 419 20.61 3.24 5.57
N ILE A 420 19.32 3.54 5.46
CA ILE A 420 18.81 4.92 5.42
C ILE A 420 19.15 5.65 6.72
N LEU A 421 18.84 5.06 7.88
CA LEU A 421 19.10 5.70 9.18
C LEU A 421 20.58 5.90 9.44
N LEU A 422 21.42 4.90 9.12
CA LEU A 422 22.88 5.01 9.28
C LEU A 422 23.46 6.12 8.41
N ASP A 423 23.04 6.22 7.13
CA ASP A 423 23.54 7.27 6.24
C ASP A 423 23.16 8.67 6.77
N ILE A 424 21.91 8.85 7.20
CA ILE A 424 21.44 10.11 7.79
C ILE A 424 22.22 10.46 9.06
N ILE A 425 22.42 9.50 9.96
CA ILE A 425 23.13 9.72 11.23
C ILE A 425 24.60 10.03 10.97
N VAL A 426 25.29 9.23 10.17
CA VAL A 426 26.73 9.38 9.92
C VAL A 426 27.03 10.69 9.20
N LYS A 427 26.20 11.09 8.25
CA LYS A 427 26.38 12.35 7.52
C LYS A 427 25.82 13.55 8.26
N GLY A 428 24.76 13.40 9.05
CA GLY A 428 24.05 14.52 9.70
C GLY A 428 24.64 14.92 11.05
N VAL A 429 24.97 13.94 11.91
CA VAL A 429 25.41 14.21 13.29
C VAL A 429 26.64 15.13 13.39
N PRO A 430 27.68 15.01 12.54
CA PRO A 430 28.82 15.90 12.60
C PRO A 430 28.52 17.39 12.39
N TYR A 431 27.40 17.69 11.70
CA TYR A 431 26.98 19.07 11.40
C TYR A 431 25.94 19.62 12.38
N LEU A 432 25.42 18.80 13.32
CA LEU A 432 24.50 19.20 14.36
C LEU A 432 25.24 19.98 15.47
N THR A 433 25.56 21.25 15.21
CA THR A 433 26.12 22.17 16.20
C THR A 433 25.01 22.96 16.87
N TRP A 434 25.27 23.52 18.06
CA TRP A 434 24.33 24.41 18.74
C TRP A 434 24.02 25.65 17.91
N GLU A 435 24.99 26.18 17.23
CA GLU A 435 24.84 27.30 16.30
C GLU A 435 23.91 26.96 15.14
N PHE A 436 24.04 25.76 14.54
CA PHE A 436 23.16 25.30 13.48
C PHE A 436 21.68 25.23 13.90
N LEU A 437 21.40 24.89 15.15
CA LEU A 437 20.02 24.80 15.66
C LEU A 437 19.42 26.15 16.05
N THR A 438 20.24 27.13 16.46
CA THR A 438 19.76 28.39 17.07
C THR A 438 19.98 29.63 16.23
N ALA A 439 20.86 29.58 15.22
CA ALA A 439 21.13 30.74 14.35
C ALA A 439 20.15 30.81 13.18
N PRO A 440 19.86 32.01 12.66
CA PRO A 440 19.18 32.18 11.38
C PRO A 440 20.14 31.87 10.22
N PRO A 441 19.61 31.48 9.04
CA PRO A 441 20.45 31.31 7.86
C PRO A 441 21.07 32.64 7.42
N SER A 442 22.34 32.59 7.04
CA SER A 442 23.12 33.74 6.57
C SER A 442 23.84 33.37 5.25
N ASN A 443 24.33 34.40 4.52
CA ASN A 443 25.05 34.21 3.25
C ASN A 443 24.29 33.36 2.22
N LEU A 444 23.02 33.64 1.98
CA LEU A 444 22.16 32.86 1.08
C LEU A 444 22.04 31.37 1.46
N GLY A 445 22.06 31.07 2.76
CA GLY A 445 21.95 29.69 3.27
C GLY A 445 23.26 28.90 3.30
N ARG A 446 24.39 29.53 2.99
CA ARG A 446 25.73 28.88 3.05
C ARG A 446 26.33 28.84 4.45
N SER A 447 25.83 29.64 5.38
CA SER A 447 26.24 29.72 6.78
C SER A 447 25.04 30.03 7.69
N GLY A 448 25.21 29.88 9.00
CA GLY A 448 24.15 30.03 9.99
C GLY A 448 23.44 28.71 10.25
N GLY A 449 22.16 28.77 10.59
CA GLY A 449 21.39 27.61 11.03
C GLY A 449 19.96 27.57 10.50
N ILE A 450 19.16 26.68 11.09
CA ILE A 450 17.78 26.33 10.66
C ILE A 450 16.72 26.82 11.65
N PHE A 451 17.05 27.69 12.60
CA PHE A 451 16.12 28.15 13.65
C PHE A 451 14.77 28.65 13.11
N PRO A 452 14.72 29.53 12.08
CA PRO A 452 13.43 29.98 11.54
C PRO A 452 12.59 28.87 10.94
N ALA A 453 13.22 27.86 10.33
CA ALA A 453 12.52 26.69 9.78
C ALA A 453 11.92 25.83 10.90
N ILE A 454 12.64 25.65 12.02
CA ILE A 454 12.12 24.93 13.20
C ILE A 454 10.91 25.67 13.76
N VAL A 455 11.02 26.97 13.98
CA VAL A 455 9.92 27.80 14.51
C VAL A 455 8.72 27.82 13.56
N GLY A 456 8.96 27.99 12.25
CA GLY A 456 7.91 27.93 11.23
C GLY A 456 7.16 26.60 11.21
N THR A 457 7.90 25.48 11.30
CA THR A 457 7.28 24.16 11.41
C THR A 457 6.43 24.01 12.67
N MET A 458 6.92 24.50 13.82
CA MET A 458 6.14 24.48 15.06
C MET A 458 4.85 25.29 14.96
N TYR A 459 4.90 26.50 14.37
CA TYR A 459 3.69 27.30 14.14
C TYR A 459 2.68 26.61 13.23
N LEU A 460 3.15 25.97 12.14
CA LEU A 460 2.27 25.21 11.24
C LEU A 460 1.62 24.02 11.94
N VAL A 461 2.38 23.28 12.73
CA VAL A 461 1.86 22.12 13.47
C VAL A 461 0.82 22.55 14.51
N ILE A 462 1.13 23.59 15.30
CA ILE A 462 0.20 24.11 16.32
C ILE A 462 -1.07 24.69 15.66
N GLY A 463 -0.95 25.33 14.50
CA GLY A 463 -2.09 25.87 13.78
C GLY A 463 -2.95 24.82 13.08
N ALA A 464 -2.42 23.61 12.85
CA ALA A 464 -3.13 22.51 12.21
C ALA A 464 -3.85 21.57 13.21
N ILE A 465 -3.46 21.58 14.50
CA ILE A 465 -4.08 20.82 15.59
C ILE A 465 -5.15 21.66 16.28
#